data_046da69d536c857a2dc07545f682ef09
#
_entry.id   046da69d536c857a2dc07545f682ef09
#
_cell.length_a   1.000
_cell.length_b   1.000
_cell.length_c   1.000
_cell.angle_alpha   90.00
_cell.angle_beta   90.00
_cell.angle_gamma   90.00
#
_symmetry.space_group_name_H-M   'P 1'
#
loop_
_entity.id
_entity.type
_entity.pdbx_description
1 polymer ?
#
loop_
_entity_poly.entity_id
_entity_poly.type
_entity_poly.pdbx_seq_one_letter_code
_entity_poly.pdbx_strand_id
1 'polypeptide(L)'
;MSFAKFLEKKIVKHLPSVARAVQRSMSDEKKIELVKNEMRSNPEMVNSMFPYKDKYPVHRQMPEKGTSREEVLRQIKEMHAAESAPWKGGKISGSFYHGDQDHYDFLNEAFSYYSQVNSIQRDVCPSLTKYEGEIIAMTLELFHGEEVNKRDPSQKACGSLTTGGTDSIFQSVYVHREWGVEKGITQPEMVVPISAHPAFFKAAHYLNVKTVVAKLDEKYEVDVQDVASKINANTIMIVGSAGNYGHGIIDPIEKLSALAVEHNVGLHVDGCLGGFILAWAEPLGIPCPVFDFRLPGVTAISADTHKYGYSLKGTSTVLFRNEQLRRFQYFGQVDWPGGVYISTGFNGSKSGGLFAATWAAMVHYGKEGYMNRAKKIFDVNARLKNVVRAIPELKLIGDSLFITAISSDLFNIYHVNDYLKTKGWRMNGQQHPNAFHFCITGPQVTNDGIVESFEQDLKAAVEYAKVQKGDPKSAAMYGGAGREIDPSMYMPMLIAYTDVTQSTYPF
;
A
#
# COMPACT_ATOMS: atom_id res chain seq x y z
N MET A 1 10.79 11.63 -20.16
CA MET A 1 9.47 12.34 -20.26
C MET A 1 8.45 11.45 -19.61
N SER A 2 7.57 11.93 -18.70
CA SER A 2 6.58 11.06 -18.09
C SER A 2 5.51 10.64 -19.11
N PHE A 3 4.89 9.48 -18.90
CA PHE A 3 3.75 8.96 -19.66
C PHE A 3 2.65 10.02 -19.88
N ALA A 4 2.43 10.89 -18.90
CA ALA A 4 1.51 12.02 -19.00
C ALA A 4 1.89 13.05 -20.07
N LYS A 5 3.18 13.37 -20.21
CA LYS A 5 3.69 14.31 -21.25
C LYS A 5 3.45 13.79 -22.67
N PHE A 6 3.49 12.49 -22.82
CA PHE A 6 3.30 11.82 -24.10
C PHE A 6 1.84 11.85 -24.55
N LEU A 7 0.93 11.46 -23.70
CA LEU A 7 -0.51 11.51 -23.98
C LEU A 7 -0.98 12.93 -24.29
N GLU A 8 -0.37 13.91 -23.59
CA GLU A 8 -0.67 15.32 -23.78
C GLU A 8 -0.26 15.86 -25.15
N LYS A 9 0.92 15.49 -25.63
CA LYS A 9 1.52 16.13 -26.81
C LYS A 9 0.97 15.65 -28.14
N LYS A 10 0.45 14.41 -28.21
CA LYS A 10 0.01 13.82 -29.48
C LYS A 10 -1.46 13.39 -29.58
N ILE A 11 -2.06 12.87 -28.52
CA ILE A 11 -3.43 12.36 -28.62
C ILE A 11 -4.47 13.44 -28.33
N VAL A 12 -4.24 14.29 -27.33
CA VAL A 12 -5.25 15.28 -26.88
C VAL A 12 -5.13 16.63 -27.60
N LYS A 13 -3.91 17.09 -27.92
CA LYS A 13 -3.70 18.41 -28.52
C LYS A 13 -4.06 18.54 -30.00
N HIS A 14 -4.12 17.44 -30.73
CA HIS A 14 -4.35 17.46 -32.19
C HIS A 14 -5.68 16.84 -32.66
N LEU A 15 -6.57 16.47 -31.72
CA LEU A 15 -7.87 15.90 -32.08
C LEU A 15 -8.99 16.94 -31.88
N PRO A 16 -9.65 17.38 -32.96
CA PRO A 16 -10.90 18.15 -32.90
C PRO A 16 -12.00 17.40 -32.10
N SER A 17 -13.03 18.12 -31.66
CA SER A 17 -14.17 17.55 -30.91
C SER A 17 -14.78 16.29 -31.54
N VAL A 18 -14.75 16.21 -32.88
CA VAL A 18 -15.20 15.05 -33.68
C VAL A 18 -14.36 13.80 -33.40
N ALA A 19 -13.05 13.94 -33.29
CA ALA A 19 -12.15 12.80 -33.00
C ALA A 19 -12.33 12.28 -31.59
N ARG A 20 -12.64 13.14 -30.59
CA ARG A 20 -13.03 12.70 -29.23
C ARG A 20 -14.35 11.89 -29.24
N ALA A 21 -15.31 12.30 -30.06
CA ALA A 21 -16.57 11.55 -30.21
C ALA A 21 -16.34 10.17 -30.86
N VAL A 22 -15.45 10.09 -31.85
CA VAL A 22 -15.06 8.83 -32.51
C VAL A 22 -14.31 7.92 -31.51
N GLN A 23 -13.39 8.47 -30.71
CA GLN A 23 -12.71 7.70 -29.67
C GLN A 23 -13.69 7.11 -28.64
N ARG A 24 -14.71 7.86 -28.21
CA ARG A 24 -15.76 7.35 -27.31
C ARG A 24 -16.56 6.21 -27.90
N SER A 25 -16.74 6.16 -29.20
CA SER A 25 -17.46 5.09 -29.89
C SER A 25 -16.61 3.86 -30.22
N MET A 26 -15.30 3.91 -30.01
CA MET A 26 -14.41 2.76 -30.23
C MET A 26 -14.59 1.70 -29.13
N SER A 27 -14.45 0.41 -29.49
CA SER A 27 -14.33 -0.65 -28.48
C SER A 27 -13.05 -0.48 -27.65
N ASP A 28 -13.06 -1.01 -26.43
CA ASP A 28 -11.89 -0.89 -25.53
C ASP A 28 -10.66 -1.60 -26.10
N GLU A 29 -10.83 -2.72 -26.83
CA GLU A 29 -9.72 -3.37 -27.53
C GLU A 29 -9.04 -2.44 -28.54
N LYS A 30 -9.82 -1.70 -29.34
CA LYS A 30 -9.26 -0.74 -30.30
C LYS A 30 -8.54 0.42 -29.62
N LYS A 31 -9.08 0.91 -28.49
CA LYS A 31 -8.42 1.96 -27.68
C LYS A 31 -7.09 1.44 -27.09
N ILE A 32 -7.09 0.22 -26.55
CA ILE A 32 -5.89 -0.44 -26.00
C ILE A 32 -4.81 -0.55 -27.08
N GLU A 33 -5.14 -1.12 -28.25
CA GLU A 33 -4.16 -1.28 -29.33
C GLU A 33 -3.63 0.05 -29.86
N LEU A 34 -4.47 1.07 -29.96
CA LEU A 34 -4.03 2.41 -30.36
C LEU A 34 -3.01 2.99 -29.38
N VAL A 35 -3.26 2.87 -28.09
CA VAL A 35 -2.34 3.34 -27.04
C VAL A 35 -1.05 2.50 -27.02
N LYS A 36 -1.13 1.17 -27.14
CA LYS A 36 0.04 0.27 -27.23
C LYS A 36 0.95 0.65 -28.41
N ASN A 37 0.36 0.84 -29.59
CA ASN A 37 1.12 1.20 -30.78
C ASN A 37 1.83 2.55 -30.63
N GLU A 38 1.15 3.53 -30.04
CA GLU A 38 1.76 4.82 -29.76
C GLU A 38 2.89 4.73 -28.73
N MET A 39 2.72 3.94 -27.66
CA MET A 39 3.77 3.68 -26.67
C MET A 39 5.00 3.03 -27.29
N ARG A 40 4.81 2.04 -28.16
CA ARG A 40 5.87 1.31 -28.82
C ARG A 40 6.61 2.12 -29.89
N SER A 41 5.89 3.02 -30.57
CA SER A 41 6.47 3.86 -31.61
C SER A 41 7.17 5.11 -31.11
N ASN A 42 7.03 5.48 -29.82
CA ASN A 42 7.64 6.67 -29.24
C ASN A 42 8.99 6.32 -28.59
N PRO A 43 10.14 6.74 -29.16
CA PRO A 43 11.46 6.41 -28.63
C PRO A 43 11.70 6.91 -27.20
N GLU A 44 11.16 8.09 -26.83
CA GLU A 44 11.31 8.62 -25.48
C GLU A 44 10.60 7.75 -24.44
N MET A 45 9.42 7.23 -24.79
CA MET A 45 8.69 6.31 -23.91
C MET A 45 9.40 4.96 -23.81
N VAL A 46 9.79 4.39 -24.93
CA VAL A 46 10.53 3.12 -24.96
C VAL A 46 11.79 3.23 -24.12
N ASN A 47 12.58 4.31 -24.27
CA ASN A 47 13.79 4.51 -23.47
C ASN A 47 13.49 4.73 -21.97
N SER A 48 12.37 5.35 -21.65
CA SER A 48 11.97 5.54 -20.24
C SER A 48 11.48 4.24 -19.59
N MET A 49 10.77 3.39 -20.34
CA MET A 49 10.26 2.11 -19.84
C MET A 49 11.34 1.00 -19.83
N PHE A 50 12.28 1.06 -20.78
CA PHE A 50 13.31 0.05 -20.97
C PHE A 50 14.71 0.69 -21.00
N PRO A 51 15.17 1.32 -19.90
CA PRO A 51 16.41 2.12 -19.90
C PRO A 51 17.68 1.28 -20.12
N TYR A 52 17.59 -0.03 -19.93
CA TYR A 52 18.76 -0.93 -20.04
C TYR A 52 18.80 -1.76 -21.35
N LYS A 53 17.84 -1.56 -22.26
CA LYS A 53 17.72 -2.37 -23.49
C LYS A 53 18.94 -2.31 -24.40
N ASP A 54 19.68 -1.20 -24.39
CA ASP A 54 20.88 -0.98 -25.22
C ASP A 54 22.18 -1.11 -24.40
N LYS A 55 22.07 -1.29 -23.07
CA LYS A 55 23.23 -1.36 -22.17
C LYS A 55 23.67 -2.79 -21.86
N TYR A 56 22.71 -3.72 -21.77
CA TYR A 56 22.98 -5.12 -21.45
C TYR A 56 22.36 -6.05 -22.48
N PRO A 57 22.86 -7.31 -22.60
CA PRO A 57 22.25 -8.32 -23.46
C PRO A 57 20.77 -8.54 -23.10
N VAL A 58 19.92 -8.62 -24.10
CA VAL A 58 18.49 -8.93 -23.92
C VAL A 58 18.27 -10.43 -24.09
N HIS A 59 17.91 -11.11 -23.00
CA HIS A 59 17.64 -12.55 -23.00
C HIS A 59 16.18 -12.84 -23.36
N ARG A 60 15.88 -13.09 -24.63
CA ARG A 60 14.55 -13.54 -25.09
C ARG A 60 14.39 -15.05 -25.09
N GLN A 61 15.50 -15.76 -24.92
CA GLN A 61 15.58 -17.20 -24.82
C GLN A 61 16.58 -17.56 -23.72
N MET A 62 16.47 -18.76 -23.16
CA MET A 62 17.46 -19.27 -22.24
C MET A 62 18.82 -19.32 -22.97
N PRO A 63 19.89 -18.71 -22.42
CA PRO A 63 21.19 -18.74 -23.05
C PRO A 63 21.73 -20.16 -23.08
N GLU A 64 22.33 -20.56 -24.21
CA GLU A 64 22.93 -21.90 -24.36
C GLU A 64 24.04 -22.17 -23.35
N LYS A 65 24.82 -21.14 -23.02
CA LYS A 65 25.85 -21.17 -21.98
C LYS A 65 25.55 -20.17 -20.90
N GLY A 66 25.71 -20.58 -19.65
CA GLY A 66 25.54 -19.71 -18.50
C GLY A 66 26.53 -18.52 -18.49
N THR A 67 26.13 -17.40 -17.94
CA THR A 67 27.01 -16.27 -17.66
C THR A 67 27.67 -16.47 -16.29
N SER A 68 28.90 -15.97 -16.11
CA SER A 68 29.60 -16.11 -14.82
C SER A 68 28.87 -15.36 -13.70
N ARG A 69 29.03 -15.81 -12.47
CA ARG A 69 28.43 -15.18 -11.29
C ARG A 69 28.87 -13.72 -11.13
N GLU A 70 30.16 -13.46 -11.41
CA GLU A 70 30.77 -12.13 -11.32
C GLU A 70 30.10 -11.16 -12.30
N GLU A 71 29.88 -11.59 -13.54
CA GLU A 71 29.25 -10.77 -14.56
C GLU A 71 27.77 -10.51 -14.26
N VAL A 72 27.02 -11.53 -13.80
CA VAL A 72 25.62 -11.35 -13.37
C VAL A 72 25.54 -10.34 -12.22
N LEU A 73 26.39 -10.49 -11.20
CA LEU A 73 26.41 -9.58 -10.05
C LEU A 73 26.88 -8.17 -10.44
N ARG A 74 27.80 -8.02 -11.40
CA ARG A 74 28.25 -6.74 -11.91
C ARG A 74 27.08 -5.97 -12.53
N GLN A 75 26.29 -6.61 -13.41
CA GLN A 75 25.13 -6.00 -14.04
C GLN A 75 24.08 -5.56 -12.99
N ILE A 76 23.77 -6.41 -12.02
CA ILE A 76 22.81 -6.09 -10.93
C ILE A 76 23.30 -4.89 -10.13
N LYS A 77 24.59 -4.85 -9.74
CA LYS A 77 25.19 -3.75 -8.97
C LYS A 77 25.16 -2.42 -9.73
N GLU A 78 25.44 -2.45 -11.03
CA GLU A 78 25.40 -1.25 -11.86
C GLU A 78 23.97 -0.69 -12.01
N MET A 79 22.97 -1.53 -12.23
CA MET A 79 21.56 -1.13 -12.28
C MET A 79 21.12 -0.55 -10.93
N HIS A 80 21.45 -1.22 -9.84
CA HIS A 80 21.15 -0.75 -8.49
C HIS A 80 21.80 0.61 -8.20
N ALA A 81 23.07 0.78 -8.54
CA ALA A 81 23.79 2.06 -8.33
C ALA A 81 23.16 3.22 -9.12
N ALA A 82 22.69 2.95 -10.33
CA ALA A 82 22.02 3.96 -11.16
C ALA A 82 20.65 4.39 -10.59
N GLU A 83 19.96 3.51 -9.85
CA GLU A 83 18.60 3.71 -9.35
C GLU A 83 18.56 4.17 -7.88
N SER A 84 19.60 3.88 -7.08
CA SER A 84 19.54 4.02 -5.62
C SER A 84 19.66 5.46 -5.09
N ALA A 85 20.34 6.37 -5.80
CA ALA A 85 20.59 7.73 -5.33
C ALA A 85 19.32 8.52 -4.94
N PRO A 86 18.18 8.45 -5.67
CA PRO A 86 16.98 9.21 -5.32
C PRO A 86 16.36 8.84 -3.96
N TRP A 87 16.34 7.57 -3.56
CA TRP A 87 15.68 7.21 -2.31
C TRP A 87 16.57 7.41 -1.08
N LYS A 88 17.90 7.31 -1.22
CA LYS A 88 18.86 7.59 -0.13
C LYS A 88 18.82 9.05 0.31
N GLY A 89 18.48 9.98 -0.58
CA GLY A 89 18.37 11.40 -0.29
C GLY A 89 17.12 11.85 0.47
N GLY A 90 16.19 10.93 0.82
CA GLY A 90 14.98 11.27 1.57
C GLY A 90 13.90 12.04 0.78
N LYS A 91 14.08 12.23 -0.54
CA LYS A 91 13.16 13.01 -1.39
C LYS A 91 12.01 12.19 -2.00
N ILE A 92 11.82 10.94 -1.55
CA ILE A 92 10.76 10.05 -2.02
C ILE A 92 9.74 9.82 -0.92
N SER A 93 8.47 10.05 -1.22
CA SER A 93 7.35 9.79 -0.33
C SER A 93 7.13 8.30 -0.14
N GLY A 94 7.21 7.81 1.10
CA GLY A 94 6.97 6.41 1.42
C GLY A 94 7.93 5.42 0.73
N SER A 95 7.48 4.21 0.47
CA SER A 95 8.15 3.11 -0.27
C SER A 95 9.40 2.52 0.41
N PHE A 96 10.34 3.33 0.86
CA PHE A 96 11.60 2.94 1.51
C PHE A 96 11.49 3.18 3.02
N TYR A 97 10.99 2.18 3.77
CA TYR A 97 10.56 2.41 5.15
C TYR A 97 11.70 2.58 6.13
N HIS A 98 12.76 1.78 6.03
CA HIS A 98 13.91 1.87 6.93
C HIS A 98 15.00 2.82 6.41
N GLY A 99 15.48 2.58 5.20
CA GLY A 99 16.47 3.42 4.51
C GLY A 99 17.93 3.21 4.92
N ASP A 100 18.21 2.34 5.88
CA ASP A 100 19.56 2.03 6.37
C ASP A 100 20.06 0.72 5.75
N GLN A 101 21.24 0.75 5.13
CA GLN A 101 21.83 -0.42 4.46
C GLN A 101 22.25 -1.49 5.48
N ASP A 102 22.84 -1.11 6.62
CA ASP A 102 23.30 -2.06 7.63
C ASP A 102 22.14 -2.91 8.17
N HIS A 103 20.96 -2.28 8.35
CA HIS A 103 19.76 -3.01 8.73
C HIS A 103 19.36 -4.04 7.66
N TYR A 104 19.38 -3.66 6.38
CA TYR A 104 19.04 -4.60 5.31
C TYR A 104 20.09 -5.68 5.14
N ASP A 105 21.37 -5.41 5.36
CA ASP A 105 22.44 -6.42 5.35
C ASP A 105 22.23 -7.44 6.45
N PHE A 106 21.88 -7.02 7.66
CA PHE A 106 21.50 -7.91 8.76
C PHE A 106 20.28 -8.77 8.42
N LEU A 107 19.22 -8.18 7.84
CA LEU A 107 18.04 -8.94 7.45
C LEU A 107 18.32 -9.93 6.28
N ASN A 108 19.18 -9.56 5.35
CA ASN A 108 19.58 -10.43 4.26
C ASN A 108 20.43 -11.61 4.76
N GLU A 109 21.26 -11.39 5.77
CA GLU A 109 21.97 -12.47 6.45
C GLU A 109 20.99 -13.44 7.11
N ALA A 110 20.05 -12.95 7.91
CA ALA A 110 19.00 -13.78 8.52
C ALA A 110 18.17 -14.54 7.47
N PHE A 111 17.83 -13.88 6.36
CA PHE A 111 17.14 -14.49 5.23
C PHE A 111 17.95 -15.62 4.61
N SER A 112 19.26 -15.45 4.46
CA SER A 112 20.11 -16.39 3.75
C SER A 112 20.11 -17.79 4.38
N TYR A 113 20.02 -17.89 5.71
CA TYR A 113 19.98 -19.18 6.43
C TYR A 113 18.72 -20.00 6.13
N TYR A 114 17.63 -19.37 5.72
CA TYR A 114 16.35 -20.02 5.43
C TYR A 114 15.85 -19.79 3.98
N SER A 115 16.72 -19.33 3.10
CA SER A 115 16.35 -18.99 1.70
C SER A 115 15.81 -20.17 0.90
N GLN A 116 16.23 -21.40 1.22
CA GLN A 116 15.82 -22.63 0.57
C GLN A 116 14.63 -23.32 1.26
N VAL A 117 14.20 -22.82 2.42
CA VAL A 117 13.18 -23.48 3.24
C VAL A 117 11.79 -23.03 2.83
N ASN A 118 10.90 -24.03 2.63
CA ASN A 118 9.48 -23.79 2.37
C ASN A 118 8.69 -23.85 3.69
N SER A 119 7.86 -22.85 3.95
CA SER A 119 7.07 -22.76 5.17
C SER A 119 6.01 -23.85 5.38
N ILE A 120 5.74 -24.66 4.37
CA ILE A 120 4.84 -25.82 4.50
C ILE A 120 5.54 -26.96 5.29
N GLN A 121 6.85 -27.09 5.15
CA GLN A 121 7.64 -28.19 5.72
C GLN A 121 8.10 -27.87 7.15
N ARG A 122 7.16 -27.68 8.06
CA ARG A 122 7.44 -27.31 9.46
C ARG A 122 7.97 -28.45 10.32
N ASP A 123 7.77 -29.70 9.90
CA ASP A 123 8.34 -30.91 10.50
C ASP A 123 9.84 -30.97 10.25
N VAL A 124 10.31 -30.58 9.05
CA VAL A 124 11.73 -30.50 8.71
C VAL A 124 12.40 -29.27 9.30
N CYS A 125 11.69 -28.13 9.31
CA CYS A 125 12.19 -26.85 9.81
C CYS A 125 11.26 -26.26 10.90
N PRO A 126 11.27 -26.82 12.13
CA PRO A 126 10.37 -26.41 13.22
C PRO A 126 10.58 -24.97 13.69
N SER A 127 11.75 -24.36 13.43
CA SER A 127 12.04 -22.96 13.67
C SER A 127 11.05 -22.02 12.98
N LEU A 128 10.46 -22.40 11.83
CA LEU A 128 9.44 -21.59 11.15
C LEU A 128 8.15 -21.47 11.96
N THR A 129 7.81 -22.51 12.74
CA THR A 129 6.68 -22.45 13.67
C THR A 129 6.95 -21.46 14.79
N LYS A 130 8.19 -21.45 15.31
CA LYS A 130 8.64 -20.45 16.31
C LYS A 130 8.57 -19.04 15.73
N TYR A 131 9.16 -18.81 14.56
CA TYR A 131 9.20 -17.46 13.95
C TYR A 131 7.80 -16.92 13.71
N GLU A 132 6.93 -17.66 13.02
CA GLU A 132 5.57 -17.19 12.78
C GLU A 132 4.80 -17.00 14.08
N GLY A 133 4.88 -17.95 15.00
CA GLY A 133 4.20 -17.86 16.30
C GLY A 133 4.61 -16.63 17.09
N GLU A 134 5.89 -16.30 17.14
CA GLU A 134 6.39 -15.13 17.85
C GLU A 134 6.12 -13.81 17.11
N ILE A 135 6.20 -13.77 15.77
CA ILE A 135 5.80 -12.61 14.98
C ILE A 135 4.34 -12.28 15.27
N ILE A 136 3.46 -13.28 15.24
CA ILE A 136 2.04 -13.08 15.51
C ILE A 136 1.81 -12.69 16.97
N ALA A 137 2.50 -13.31 17.93
CA ALA A 137 2.38 -12.96 19.35
C ALA A 137 2.80 -11.50 19.62
N MET A 138 3.94 -11.05 19.07
CA MET A 138 4.42 -9.67 19.20
C MET A 138 3.46 -8.68 18.50
N THR A 139 2.89 -9.07 17.36
CA THR A 139 1.92 -8.21 16.63
C THR A 139 0.58 -8.14 17.38
N LEU A 140 0.12 -9.25 17.96
CA LEU A 140 -1.08 -9.26 18.81
C LEU A 140 -0.89 -8.41 20.06
N GLU A 141 0.26 -8.49 20.71
CA GLU A 141 0.58 -7.65 21.86
C GLU A 141 0.55 -6.16 21.49
N LEU A 142 1.12 -5.80 20.33
CA LEU A 142 1.10 -4.43 19.82
C LEU A 142 -0.32 -3.89 19.59
N PHE A 143 -1.29 -4.77 19.25
CA PHE A 143 -2.70 -4.43 19.01
C PHE A 143 -3.63 -4.91 20.12
N HIS A 144 -3.12 -5.10 21.35
CA HIS A 144 -3.88 -5.44 22.54
C HIS A 144 -4.76 -6.69 22.37
N GLY A 145 -4.22 -7.71 21.73
CA GLY A 145 -4.93 -8.98 21.49
C GLY A 145 -5.35 -9.70 22.78
N GLU A 146 -4.66 -9.48 23.90
CA GLU A 146 -5.01 -10.01 25.21
C GLU A 146 -6.34 -9.49 25.77
N GLU A 147 -6.79 -8.30 25.33
CA GLU A 147 -8.08 -7.72 25.73
C GLU A 147 -9.26 -8.55 25.26
N VAL A 148 -9.08 -9.31 24.19
CA VAL A 148 -10.10 -10.28 23.72
C VAL A 148 -10.35 -11.35 24.78
N ASN A 149 -9.28 -12.01 25.25
CA ASN A 149 -9.38 -13.07 26.23
C ASN A 149 -9.78 -12.56 27.62
N LYS A 150 -9.35 -11.35 28.02
CA LYS A 150 -9.79 -10.69 29.26
C LYS A 150 -11.29 -10.43 29.26
N ARG A 151 -11.88 -10.09 28.10
CA ARG A 151 -13.31 -9.83 27.95
C ARG A 151 -14.13 -11.11 27.86
N ASP A 152 -13.62 -12.09 27.14
CA ASP A 152 -14.24 -13.41 26.98
C ASP A 152 -13.15 -14.51 27.01
N PRO A 153 -12.99 -15.23 28.14
CA PRO A 153 -11.97 -16.28 28.28
C PRO A 153 -12.07 -17.43 27.29
N SER A 154 -13.22 -17.60 26.61
CA SER A 154 -13.41 -18.61 25.57
C SER A 154 -12.81 -18.19 24.21
N GLN A 155 -12.46 -16.91 24.04
CA GLN A 155 -11.90 -16.36 22.82
C GLN A 155 -10.41 -16.05 22.98
N LYS A 156 -9.66 -16.24 21.91
CA LYS A 156 -8.26 -15.93 21.85
C LYS A 156 -7.93 -15.32 20.50
N ALA A 157 -7.39 -14.09 20.51
CA ALA A 157 -6.88 -13.47 19.29
C ALA A 157 -5.74 -14.30 18.69
N CYS A 158 -5.71 -14.34 17.37
CA CYS A 158 -4.77 -15.18 16.62
C CYS A 158 -4.51 -14.55 15.24
N GLY A 159 -3.63 -15.15 14.44
CA GLY A 159 -3.32 -14.62 13.13
C GLY A 159 -2.41 -15.51 12.31
N SER A 160 -1.96 -14.98 11.18
CA SER A 160 -1.04 -15.64 10.25
C SER A 160 -0.13 -14.61 9.57
N LEU A 161 1.09 -15.02 9.24
CA LEU A 161 1.98 -14.26 8.37
C LEU A 161 1.55 -14.46 6.92
N THR A 162 1.42 -13.37 6.18
CA THR A 162 0.99 -13.31 4.78
C THR A 162 2.09 -12.76 3.89
N THR A 163 1.88 -12.75 2.56
CA THR A 163 2.87 -12.31 1.57
C THR A 163 2.80 -10.80 1.27
N GLY A 164 2.04 -10.05 2.05
CA GLY A 164 1.89 -8.60 1.92
C GLY A 164 0.48 -8.13 2.24
N GLY A 165 0.27 -6.82 2.39
CA GLY A 165 -1.01 -6.24 2.81
C GLY A 165 -2.19 -6.63 1.93
N THR A 166 -1.98 -6.72 0.61
CA THR A 166 -3.03 -7.21 -0.30
C THR A 166 -3.47 -8.63 0.05
N ASP A 167 -2.54 -9.55 0.33
CA ASP A 167 -2.86 -10.92 0.75
C ASP A 167 -3.59 -10.92 2.10
N SER A 168 -3.14 -10.11 3.07
CA SER A 168 -3.83 -9.94 4.37
C SER A 168 -5.28 -9.49 4.21
N ILE A 169 -5.52 -8.50 3.35
CA ILE A 169 -6.86 -7.98 3.05
C ILE A 169 -7.71 -9.07 2.36
N PHE A 170 -7.17 -9.75 1.36
CA PHE A 170 -7.88 -10.84 0.66
C PHE A 170 -8.29 -11.95 1.62
N GLN A 171 -7.38 -12.38 2.49
CA GLN A 171 -7.67 -13.41 3.49
C GLN A 171 -8.75 -12.96 4.47
N SER A 172 -8.72 -11.70 4.90
CA SER A 172 -9.77 -11.16 5.76
C SER A 172 -11.13 -11.12 5.07
N VAL A 173 -11.21 -10.62 3.83
CA VAL A 173 -12.47 -10.59 3.06
C VAL A 173 -12.98 -12.02 2.84
N TYR A 174 -12.09 -12.95 2.52
CA TYR A 174 -12.46 -14.36 2.36
C TYR A 174 -13.05 -14.96 3.64
N VAL A 175 -12.39 -14.76 4.77
CA VAL A 175 -12.84 -15.24 6.09
C VAL A 175 -14.23 -14.69 6.43
N HIS A 176 -14.46 -13.40 6.23
CA HIS A 176 -15.75 -12.79 6.51
C HIS A 176 -16.84 -13.24 5.51
N ARG A 177 -16.46 -13.51 4.24
CA ARG A 177 -17.39 -14.11 3.28
C ARG A 177 -17.84 -15.49 3.73
N GLU A 178 -16.91 -16.37 4.10
CA GLU A 178 -17.23 -17.73 4.55
C GLU A 178 -18.05 -17.71 5.86
N TRP A 179 -17.70 -16.81 6.78
CA TRP A 179 -18.50 -16.57 7.98
C TRP A 179 -19.93 -16.08 7.66
N GLY A 180 -20.07 -15.24 6.62
CA GLY A 180 -21.38 -14.83 6.10
C GLY A 180 -22.16 -16.01 5.49
N VAL A 181 -21.50 -16.87 4.73
CA VAL A 181 -22.11 -18.09 4.16
C VAL A 181 -22.62 -19.01 5.26
N GLU A 182 -21.86 -19.21 6.35
CA GLU A 182 -22.30 -19.98 7.51
C GLU A 182 -23.57 -19.38 8.17
N LYS A 183 -23.71 -18.04 8.13
CA LYS A 183 -24.92 -17.32 8.57
C LYS A 183 -26.07 -17.35 7.54
N GLY A 184 -25.91 -18.01 6.39
CA GLY A 184 -26.90 -18.09 5.32
C GLY A 184 -26.92 -16.91 4.36
N ILE A 185 -25.90 -16.05 4.36
CA ILE A 185 -25.80 -14.93 3.42
C ILE A 185 -25.35 -15.46 2.06
N THR A 186 -26.21 -15.35 1.04
CA THR A 186 -25.95 -15.85 -0.31
C THR A 186 -25.43 -14.77 -1.28
N GLN A 187 -25.63 -13.49 -0.95
CA GLN A 187 -25.17 -12.34 -1.74
C GLN A 187 -24.35 -11.40 -0.84
N PRO A 188 -23.12 -11.79 -0.49
CA PRO A 188 -22.33 -11.04 0.48
C PRO A 188 -21.97 -9.65 -0.02
N GLU A 189 -22.12 -8.66 0.86
CA GLU A 189 -21.75 -7.28 0.64
C GLU A 189 -20.76 -6.82 1.73
N MET A 190 -19.85 -5.91 1.38
CA MET A 190 -19.05 -5.20 2.38
C MET A 190 -19.18 -3.69 2.21
N VAL A 191 -19.27 -2.95 3.32
CA VAL A 191 -19.29 -1.49 3.33
C VAL A 191 -17.88 -0.98 3.51
N VAL A 192 -17.39 -0.20 2.54
CA VAL A 192 -16.01 0.29 2.50
C VAL A 192 -15.96 1.81 2.31
N PRO A 193 -15.10 2.55 3.03
CA PRO A 193 -14.86 3.96 2.73
C PRO A 193 -14.31 4.13 1.32
N ILE A 194 -14.63 5.24 0.65
CA ILE A 194 -14.00 5.58 -0.64
C ILE A 194 -12.47 5.74 -0.50
N SER A 195 -11.97 6.04 0.70
CA SER A 195 -10.55 6.13 1.04
C SER A 195 -9.87 4.78 1.31
N ALA A 196 -10.64 3.67 1.37
CA ALA A 196 -10.08 2.34 1.60
C ALA A 196 -9.10 1.94 0.49
N HIS A 197 -8.09 1.15 0.87
CA HIS A 197 -7.09 0.69 -0.09
C HIS A 197 -7.73 -0.11 -1.24
N PRO A 198 -7.32 0.08 -2.50
CA PRO A 198 -7.89 -0.65 -3.66
C PRO A 198 -7.89 -2.18 -3.56
N ALA A 199 -7.07 -2.75 -2.66
CA ALA A 199 -7.07 -4.19 -2.40
C ALA A 199 -8.41 -4.73 -1.90
N PHE A 200 -9.24 -3.92 -1.21
CA PHE A 200 -10.61 -4.32 -0.84
C PHE A 200 -11.50 -4.49 -2.06
N PHE A 201 -11.47 -3.52 -3.00
CA PHE A 201 -12.22 -3.61 -4.26
C PHE A 201 -11.74 -4.78 -5.12
N LYS A 202 -10.42 -5.00 -5.15
CA LYS A 202 -9.82 -6.14 -5.83
C LYS A 202 -10.25 -7.46 -5.20
N ALA A 203 -10.20 -7.59 -3.87
CA ALA A 203 -10.65 -8.79 -3.15
C ALA A 203 -12.14 -9.05 -3.40
N ALA A 204 -12.97 -8.02 -3.34
CA ALA A 204 -14.39 -8.11 -3.65
C ALA A 204 -14.65 -8.67 -5.04
N HIS A 205 -13.95 -8.15 -6.05
CA HIS A 205 -14.06 -8.63 -7.43
C HIS A 205 -13.69 -10.12 -7.56
N TYR A 206 -12.57 -10.55 -6.97
CA TYR A 206 -12.10 -11.94 -7.06
C TYR A 206 -12.97 -12.91 -6.25
N LEU A 207 -13.51 -12.46 -5.12
CA LEU A 207 -14.25 -13.29 -4.18
C LEU A 207 -15.77 -13.19 -4.35
N ASN A 208 -16.24 -12.48 -5.37
CA ASN A 208 -17.64 -12.25 -5.64
C ASN A 208 -18.40 -11.66 -4.43
N VAL A 209 -17.81 -10.64 -3.80
CA VAL A 209 -18.40 -9.84 -2.74
C VAL A 209 -18.76 -8.47 -3.32
N LYS A 210 -19.97 -7.98 -3.10
CA LYS A 210 -20.38 -6.66 -3.57
C LYS A 210 -19.80 -5.58 -2.66
N THR A 211 -19.17 -4.55 -3.25
CA THR A 211 -18.73 -3.37 -2.50
C THR A 211 -19.84 -2.32 -2.44
N VAL A 212 -20.10 -1.82 -1.24
CA VAL A 212 -20.99 -0.68 -0.98
C VAL A 212 -20.13 0.46 -0.45
N VAL A 213 -19.92 1.50 -1.26
CA VAL A 213 -18.97 2.56 -0.95
C VAL A 213 -19.60 3.60 -0.02
N ALA A 214 -18.96 3.85 1.11
CA ALA A 214 -19.32 4.91 2.05
C ALA A 214 -18.55 6.20 1.76
N LYS A 215 -19.21 7.35 2.01
CA LYS A 215 -18.66 8.69 1.85
C LYS A 215 -17.68 9.04 2.96
N LEU A 216 -16.91 10.08 2.75
CA LEU A 216 -16.11 10.73 3.81
C LEU A 216 -16.85 11.98 4.32
N ASP A 217 -16.58 12.33 5.55
CA ASP A 217 -16.99 13.58 6.17
C ASP A 217 -16.02 14.74 5.82
N GLU A 218 -16.24 15.91 6.41
CA GLU A 218 -15.42 17.11 6.20
C GLU A 218 -13.97 16.96 6.72
N LYS A 219 -13.71 15.99 7.61
CA LYS A 219 -12.39 15.67 8.12
C LYS A 219 -11.67 14.61 7.28
N TYR A 220 -12.30 14.13 6.22
CA TYR A 220 -11.84 13.03 5.39
C TYR A 220 -11.80 11.68 6.15
N GLU A 221 -12.52 11.55 7.26
CA GLU A 221 -12.84 10.30 7.93
C GLU A 221 -14.08 9.67 7.27
N VAL A 222 -14.27 8.36 7.40
CA VAL A 222 -15.51 7.75 6.92
C VAL A 222 -16.72 8.30 7.67
N ASP A 223 -17.76 8.69 6.93
CA ASP A 223 -19.03 9.14 7.50
C ASP A 223 -19.77 7.94 8.12
N VAL A 224 -19.79 7.88 9.44
CA VAL A 224 -20.40 6.80 10.22
C VAL A 224 -21.91 6.66 9.97
N GLN A 225 -22.61 7.77 9.73
CA GLN A 225 -24.04 7.74 9.43
C GLN A 225 -24.29 7.15 8.04
N ASP A 226 -23.45 7.50 7.09
CA ASP A 226 -23.52 6.91 5.75
C ASP A 226 -23.20 5.41 5.77
N VAL A 227 -22.22 4.98 6.59
CA VAL A 227 -21.95 3.54 6.84
C VAL A 227 -23.18 2.85 7.42
N ALA A 228 -23.76 3.39 8.51
CA ALA A 228 -24.92 2.83 9.16
C ALA A 228 -26.12 2.66 8.21
N SER A 229 -26.35 3.67 7.33
CA SER A 229 -27.44 3.63 6.35
C SER A 229 -27.27 2.54 5.27
N LYS A 230 -26.06 2.01 5.11
CA LYS A 230 -25.69 1.03 4.07
C LYS A 230 -25.59 -0.39 4.59
N ILE A 231 -25.59 -0.59 5.91
CA ILE A 231 -25.60 -1.93 6.49
C ILE A 231 -26.98 -2.58 6.26
N ASN A 232 -26.99 -3.81 5.82
CA ASN A 232 -28.20 -4.58 5.53
C ASN A 232 -27.96 -6.06 5.80
N ALA A 233 -28.97 -6.91 5.57
CA ALA A 233 -28.92 -8.36 5.84
C ALA A 233 -27.84 -9.13 5.04
N ASN A 234 -27.31 -8.55 3.95
CA ASN A 234 -26.24 -9.14 3.16
C ASN A 234 -24.85 -8.64 3.58
N THR A 235 -24.76 -7.68 4.50
CA THR A 235 -23.49 -7.13 4.93
C THR A 235 -22.72 -8.13 5.77
N ILE A 236 -21.55 -8.55 5.29
CA ILE A 236 -20.66 -9.47 6.00
C ILE A 236 -19.63 -8.74 6.87
N MET A 237 -19.21 -7.53 6.42
CA MET A 237 -18.23 -6.72 7.13
C MET A 237 -18.31 -5.25 6.74
N ILE A 238 -17.81 -4.41 7.64
CA ILE A 238 -17.45 -3.01 7.39
C ILE A 238 -15.94 -2.84 7.49
N VAL A 239 -15.40 -1.82 6.84
CA VAL A 239 -13.96 -1.52 6.81
C VAL A 239 -13.71 -0.15 7.38
N GLY A 240 -12.65 -0.01 8.18
CA GLY A 240 -12.07 1.26 8.58
C GLY A 240 -10.54 1.18 8.48
N SER A 241 -9.88 2.30 8.27
CA SER A 241 -8.42 2.37 8.12
C SER A 241 -7.74 3.03 9.31
N ALA A 242 -6.57 2.55 9.70
CA ALA A 242 -5.69 3.13 10.70
C ALA A 242 -4.24 3.18 10.21
N GLY A 243 -3.78 4.18 9.47
CA GLY A 243 -4.39 5.30 8.75
C GLY A 243 -4.40 4.99 7.26
N ASN A 244 -5.31 5.58 6.55
CA ASN A 244 -5.47 5.33 5.11
C ASN A 244 -4.26 5.78 4.28
N TYR A 245 -4.10 5.20 3.09
CA TYR A 245 -2.97 5.52 2.20
C TYR A 245 -2.96 6.98 1.74
N GLY A 246 -4.14 7.53 1.45
CA GLY A 246 -4.25 8.85 0.85
C GLY A 246 -3.77 9.96 1.81
N HIS A 247 -4.32 10.00 2.99
CA HIS A 247 -4.17 11.12 3.90
C HIS A 247 -3.55 10.72 5.24
N GLY A 248 -3.38 9.42 5.52
CA GLY A 248 -2.89 8.90 6.80
C GLY A 248 -3.88 9.05 7.95
N ILE A 249 -5.15 9.28 7.63
CA ILE A 249 -6.22 9.51 8.60
C ILE A 249 -6.66 8.17 9.20
N ILE A 250 -6.97 8.19 10.48
CA ILE A 250 -7.60 7.07 11.19
C ILE A 250 -9.11 7.29 11.13
N ASP A 251 -9.83 6.34 10.56
CA ASP A 251 -11.29 6.36 10.58
C ASP A 251 -11.82 6.24 12.02
N PRO A 252 -13.07 6.66 12.31
CA PRO A 252 -13.66 6.62 13.65
C PRO A 252 -13.99 5.16 14.07
N ILE A 253 -12.93 4.34 14.26
CA ILE A 253 -13.01 2.89 14.48
C ILE A 253 -13.87 2.53 15.70
N GLU A 254 -13.85 3.35 16.74
CA GLU A 254 -14.69 3.14 17.92
C GLU A 254 -16.18 3.15 17.57
N LYS A 255 -16.61 4.12 16.73
CA LYS A 255 -18.00 4.20 16.27
C LYS A 255 -18.35 3.08 15.29
N LEU A 256 -17.43 2.74 14.40
CA LEU A 256 -17.58 1.59 13.49
C LEU A 256 -17.66 0.28 14.27
N SER A 257 -16.91 0.14 15.36
CA SER A 257 -16.97 -1.01 16.24
C SER A 257 -18.35 -1.15 16.92
N ALA A 258 -18.96 -0.05 17.35
CA ALA A 258 -20.31 -0.06 17.89
C ALA A 258 -21.33 -0.54 16.85
N LEU A 259 -21.26 -0.03 15.62
CA LEU A 259 -22.11 -0.50 14.52
C LEU A 259 -21.91 -1.99 14.20
N ALA A 260 -20.65 -2.44 14.18
CA ALA A 260 -20.35 -3.84 13.91
C ALA A 260 -20.97 -4.78 14.95
N VAL A 261 -20.92 -4.40 16.23
CA VAL A 261 -21.57 -5.15 17.31
C VAL A 261 -23.10 -5.12 17.18
N GLU A 262 -23.69 -3.94 16.97
CA GLU A 262 -25.13 -3.73 16.86
C GLU A 262 -25.74 -4.58 15.72
N HIS A 263 -25.07 -4.62 14.58
CA HIS A 263 -25.56 -5.33 13.39
C HIS A 263 -25.02 -6.76 13.26
N ASN A 264 -24.19 -7.22 14.20
CA ASN A 264 -23.55 -8.55 14.15
C ASN A 264 -22.81 -8.82 12.82
N VAL A 265 -22.06 -7.82 12.34
CA VAL A 265 -21.19 -7.87 11.15
C VAL A 265 -19.73 -7.77 11.55
N GLY A 266 -18.82 -8.15 10.65
CA GLY A 266 -17.38 -7.97 10.88
C GLY A 266 -16.95 -6.51 10.82
N LEU A 267 -15.85 -6.18 11.51
CA LEU A 267 -15.10 -4.95 11.29
C LEU A 267 -13.64 -5.28 11.03
N HIS A 268 -13.18 -5.00 9.82
CA HIS A 268 -11.76 -5.06 9.49
C HIS A 268 -11.13 -3.68 9.66
N VAL A 269 -10.05 -3.61 10.41
CA VAL A 269 -9.20 -2.42 10.51
C VAL A 269 -7.98 -2.59 9.60
N ASP A 270 -7.90 -1.77 8.57
CA ASP A 270 -6.73 -1.73 7.70
C ASP A 270 -5.60 -0.91 8.36
N GLY A 271 -4.72 -1.61 9.04
CA GLY A 271 -3.47 -1.10 9.60
C GLY A 271 -2.24 -1.43 8.72
N CYS A 272 -2.43 -1.86 7.47
CA CYS A 272 -1.32 -2.20 6.56
C CYS A 272 -0.27 -1.11 6.49
N LEU A 273 -0.69 0.16 6.42
CA LEU A 273 0.24 1.29 6.42
C LEU A 273 0.53 1.79 7.83
N GLY A 274 -0.51 2.14 8.59
CA GLY A 274 -0.35 2.85 9.85
C GLY A 274 -0.14 1.97 11.09
N GLY A 275 -0.50 0.69 11.04
CA GLY A 275 -0.55 -0.16 12.24
C GLY A 275 0.75 -0.19 13.03
N PHE A 276 1.86 -0.53 12.40
CA PHE A 276 3.19 -0.60 13.05
C PHE A 276 3.80 0.74 13.45
N ILE A 277 3.23 1.89 13.04
CA ILE A 277 3.70 3.21 13.44
C ILE A 277 2.77 3.87 14.45
N LEU A 278 1.45 3.79 14.26
CA LEU A 278 0.45 4.42 15.11
C LEU A 278 0.35 3.78 16.50
N ALA A 279 0.61 2.48 16.61
CA ALA A 279 0.63 1.77 17.88
C ALA A 279 1.64 2.34 18.91
N TRP A 280 2.64 3.09 18.44
CA TRP A 280 3.63 3.73 19.31
C TRP A 280 3.24 5.15 19.75
N ALA A 281 2.12 5.70 19.25
CA ALA A 281 1.68 7.03 19.65
C ALA A 281 1.32 7.10 21.13
N GLU A 282 0.49 6.18 21.62
CA GLU A 282 0.04 6.12 23.02
C GLU A 282 1.22 5.93 24.01
N PRO A 283 2.15 4.99 23.83
CA PRO A 283 3.34 4.87 24.68
C PRO A 283 4.24 6.12 24.69
N LEU A 284 4.19 6.93 23.62
CA LEU A 284 4.90 8.21 23.52
C LEU A 284 4.10 9.40 24.10
N GLY A 285 2.91 9.15 24.65
CA GLY A 285 2.03 10.20 25.18
C GLY A 285 1.39 11.08 24.10
N ILE A 286 1.34 10.60 22.85
CA ILE A 286 0.77 11.31 21.70
C ILE A 286 -0.69 10.85 21.52
N PRO A 287 -1.67 11.75 21.46
CA PRO A 287 -3.06 11.39 21.25
C PRO A 287 -3.24 10.60 19.93
N CYS A 288 -3.87 9.44 20.03
CA CYS A 288 -4.20 8.58 18.89
C CYS A 288 -5.54 7.88 19.18
N PRO A 289 -6.51 7.90 18.26
CA PRO A 289 -7.75 7.15 18.43
C PRO A 289 -7.47 5.64 18.59
N VAL A 290 -8.27 4.96 19.41
CA VAL A 290 -8.19 3.51 19.56
C VAL A 290 -8.69 2.83 18.29
N PHE A 291 -7.92 1.87 17.77
CA PHE A 291 -8.22 1.21 16.50
C PHE A 291 -8.05 -0.32 16.51
N ASP A 292 -7.76 -0.90 17.66
CA ASP A 292 -7.31 -2.28 17.81
C ASP A 292 -8.31 -3.18 18.57
N PHE A 293 -7.87 -4.35 19.03
CA PHE A 293 -8.71 -5.34 19.70
C PHE A 293 -9.29 -4.93 21.05
N ARG A 294 -8.91 -3.77 21.59
CA ARG A 294 -9.61 -3.15 22.72
C ARG A 294 -11.07 -2.83 22.37
N LEU A 295 -11.39 -2.66 21.08
CA LEU A 295 -12.73 -2.39 20.61
C LEU A 295 -13.46 -3.71 20.32
N PRO A 296 -14.66 -3.95 20.89
CA PRO A 296 -15.34 -5.23 20.82
C PRO A 296 -15.76 -5.66 19.41
N GLY A 297 -16.07 -4.72 18.54
CA GLY A 297 -16.50 -5.00 17.16
C GLY A 297 -15.37 -5.27 16.19
N VAL A 298 -14.10 -4.99 16.53
CA VAL A 298 -12.96 -5.28 15.63
C VAL A 298 -12.78 -6.80 15.54
N THR A 299 -13.04 -7.37 14.36
CA THR A 299 -12.93 -8.81 14.09
C THR A 299 -11.64 -9.19 13.41
N ALA A 300 -11.04 -8.28 12.62
CA ALA A 300 -9.76 -8.51 11.97
C ALA A 300 -8.94 -7.22 11.86
N ILE A 301 -7.60 -7.38 11.84
CA ILE A 301 -6.63 -6.31 11.59
C ILE A 301 -5.60 -6.81 10.58
N SER A 302 -5.28 -6.01 9.56
CA SER A 302 -4.11 -6.22 8.70
C SER A 302 -3.01 -5.24 9.05
N ALA A 303 -1.73 -5.69 9.09
CA ALA A 303 -0.61 -4.84 9.39
C ALA A 303 0.67 -5.32 8.69
N ASP A 304 1.32 -4.43 7.90
CA ASP A 304 2.47 -4.82 7.09
C ASP A 304 3.78 -4.74 7.87
N THR A 305 4.35 -5.89 8.14
CA THR A 305 5.68 -6.00 8.74
C THR A 305 6.77 -5.40 7.84
N HIS A 306 6.57 -5.42 6.51
CA HIS A 306 7.50 -4.86 5.52
C HIS A 306 7.39 -3.34 5.30
N LYS A 307 6.49 -2.65 6.04
CA LYS A 307 6.39 -1.18 6.08
C LYS A 307 7.08 -0.66 7.34
N TYR A 308 6.34 -0.08 8.27
CA TYR A 308 6.93 0.39 9.54
C TYR A 308 7.31 -0.72 10.54
N GLY A 309 7.06 -1.99 10.18
CA GLY A 309 7.67 -3.13 10.86
C GLY A 309 9.12 -3.40 10.42
N TYR A 310 9.61 -2.68 9.40
CA TYR A 310 10.99 -2.64 8.90
C TYR A 310 11.56 -3.98 8.42
N SER A 311 10.70 -4.97 8.11
CA SER A 311 11.10 -6.23 7.52
C SER A 311 11.36 -6.11 6.00
N LEU A 312 11.91 -7.18 5.40
CA LEU A 312 12.03 -7.30 3.96
C LEU A 312 10.66 -7.28 3.28
N LYS A 313 10.59 -6.79 2.04
CA LYS A 313 9.35 -6.78 1.25
C LYS A 313 8.79 -8.19 1.06
N GLY A 314 7.47 -8.31 1.04
CA GLY A 314 6.79 -9.60 0.87
C GLY A 314 6.32 -10.23 2.18
N THR A 315 6.14 -9.43 3.25
CA THR A 315 5.57 -9.90 4.53
C THR A 315 4.54 -8.93 5.09
N SER A 316 3.48 -9.47 5.69
CA SER A 316 2.43 -8.76 6.39
C SER A 316 1.77 -9.72 7.39
N THR A 317 0.92 -9.22 8.26
CA THR A 317 0.12 -10.03 9.17
C THR A 317 -1.37 -9.79 8.95
N VAL A 318 -2.17 -10.85 9.04
CA VAL A 318 -3.61 -10.78 9.23
C VAL A 318 -3.93 -11.38 10.59
N LEU A 319 -4.62 -10.61 11.41
CA LEU A 319 -5.00 -10.97 12.77
C LEU A 319 -6.52 -11.09 12.85
N PHE A 320 -6.99 -12.04 13.62
CA PHE A 320 -8.41 -12.28 13.85
C PHE A 320 -8.70 -12.27 15.35
N ARG A 321 -9.88 -11.77 15.71
CA ARG A 321 -10.34 -11.72 17.10
C ARG A 321 -10.35 -13.08 17.78
N ASN A 322 -10.68 -14.15 17.05
CA ASN A 322 -10.75 -15.49 17.61
C ASN A 322 -10.40 -16.58 16.59
N GLU A 323 -10.20 -17.79 17.10
CA GLU A 323 -9.86 -18.95 16.30
C GLU A 323 -11.02 -19.44 15.44
N GLN A 324 -12.27 -19.20 15.84
CA GLN A 324 -13.45 -19.57 15.07
C GLN A 324 -13.47 -18.82 13.74
N LEU A 325 -13.22 -17.50 13.75
CA LEU A 325 -13.05 -16.73 12.52
C LEU A 325 -11.83 -17.20 11.70
N ARG A 326 -10.68 -17.41 12.33
CA ARG A 326 -9.49 -17.86 11.61
C ARG A 326 -9.68 -19.19 10.90
N ARG A 327 -10.52 -20.11 11.42
CA ARG A 327 -10.75 -21.42 10.79
C ARG A 327 -11.31 -21.31 9.38
N PHE A 328 -12.05 -20.29 9.05
CA PHE A 328 -12.50 -20.03 7.68
C PHE A 328 -11.36 -19.74 6.70
N GLN A 329 -10.17 -19.39 7.19
CA GLN A 329 -8.97 -19.21 6.37
C GLN A 329 -8.43 -20.53 5.80
N TYR A 330 -8.74 -21.66 6.43
CA TYR A 330 -8.13 -22.94 6.10
C TYR A 330 -8.81 -23.60 4.90
N PHE A 331 -7.97 -24.11 3.99
CA PHE A 331 -8.43 -25.00 2.91
C PHE A 331 -7.82 -26.38 3.13
N GLY A 332 -8.67 -27.39 3.14
CA GLY A 332 -8.27 -28.80 3.28
C GLY A 332 -8.77 -29.63 2.12
N GLN A 333 -7.92 -30.56 1.63
CA GLN A 333 -8.30 -31.59 0.66
C GLN A 333 -7.77 -32.95 1.15
N VAL A 334 -8.69 -33.86 1.46
CA VAL A 334 -8.38 -35.14 2.09
C VAL A 334 -8.35 -36.30 1.09
N ASP A 335 -9.03 -36.16 -0.04
CA ASP A 335 -9.12 -37.17 -1.11
C ASP A 335 -8.34 -36.69 -2.34
N TRP A 336 -7.01 -36.77 -2.24
CA TRP A 336 -6.10 -36.39 -3.30
C TRP A 336 -4.93 -37.39 -3.40
N PRO A 337 -4.56 -37.88 -4.60
CA PRO A 337 -3.49 -38.87 -4.77
C PRO A 337 -2.12 -38.45 -4.19
N GLY A 338 -1.88 -37.16 -4.02
CA GLY A 338 -0.64 -36.63 -3.42
C GLY A 338 -0.64 -36.67 -1.89
N GLY A 339 -1.71 -37.11 -1.24
CA GLY A 339 -1.88 -37.15 0.22
C GLY A 339 -2.86 -36.11 0.75
N VAL A 340 -3.01 -36.07 2.07
CA VAL A 340 -3.85 -35.08 2.73
C VAL A 340 -3.19 -33.71 2.67
N TYR A 341 -3.91 -32.71 2.17
CA TYR A 341 -3.43 -31.33 2.00
C TYR A 341 -4.21 -30.36 2.89
N ILE A 342 -3.49 -29.44 3.53
CA ILE A 342 -4.06 -28.29 4.24
C ILE A 342 -3.18 -27.05 4.02
N SER A 343 -3.80 -25.88 3.83
CA SER A 343 -3.11 -24.58 3.78
C SER A 343 -3.89 -23.51 4.51
N THR A 344 -3.17 -22.48 4.97
CA THR A 344 -3.70 -21.35 5.75
C THR A 344 -3.68 -20.05 4.93
N GLY A 345 -4.14 -20.10 3.69
CA GLY A 345 -4.17 -18.90 2.84
C GLY A 345 -4.07 -19.22 1.36
N PHE A 346 -4.01 -18.19 0.53
CA PHE A 346 -4.00 -18.34 -0.93
C PHE A 346 -2.68 -18.89 -1.49
N ASN A 347 -1.58 -18.67 -0.77
CA ASN A 347 -0.27 -19.16 -1.20
C ASN A 347 0.06 -20.50 -0.52
N GLY A 348 0.43 -21.50 -1.32
CA GLY A 348 0.95 -22.74 -0.79
C GLY A 348 2.35 -22.55 -0.19
N SER A 349 3.36 -22.42 -1.06
CA SER A 349 4.75 -22.21 -0.66
C SER A 349 5.03 -20.75 -0.29
N LYS A 350 5.68 -20.54 0.87
CA LYS A 350 6.21 -19.23 1.30
C LYS A 350 7.67 -19.38 1.70
N SER A 351 8.50 -18.35 1.46
CA SER A 351 9.93 -18.38 1.79
C SER A 351 10.17 -18.37 3.29
N GLY A 352 10.85 -19.38 3.82
CA GLY A 352 11.31 -19.42 5.21
C GLY A 352 12.27 -18.28 5.56
N GLY A 353 13.05 -17.81 4.58
CA GLY A 353 13.93 -16.64 4.76
C GLY A 353 13.18 -15.37 5.14
N LEU A 354 11.97 -15.16 4.59
CA LEU A 354 11.14 -14.02 4.97
C LEU A 354 10.60 -14.13 6.40
N PHE A 355 10.31 -15.33 6.88
CA PHE A 355 9.93 -15.56 8.28
C PHE A 355 11.07 -15.20 9.23
N ALA A 356 12.28 -15.71 8.93
CA ALA A 356 13.48 -15.44 9.73
C ALA A 356 13.83 -13.95 9.76
N ALA A 357 13.84 -13.29 8.59
CA ALA A 357 14.12 -11.84 8.49
C ALA A 357 13.08 -10.98 9.22
N THR A 358 11.78 -11.34 9.14
CA THR A 358 10.72 -10.60 9.84
C THR A 358 10.87 -10.75 11.35
N TRP A 359 11.09 -11.96 11.83
CA TRP A 359 11.36 -12.22 13.25
C TRP A 359 12.60 -11.47 13.73
N ALA A 360 13.68 -11.53 12.96
CA ALA A 360 14.94 -10.83 13.27
C ALA A 360 14.74 -9.32 13.37
N ALA A 361 13.99 -8.71 12.43
CA ALA A 361 13.67 -7.29 12.49
C ALA A 361 12.94 -6.91 13.78
N MET A 362 11.89 -7.65 14.14
CA MET A 362 11.07 -7.32 15.31
C MET A 362 11.83 -7.51 16.63
N VAL A 363 12.58 -8.60 16.74
CA VAL A 363 13.36 -8.90 17.96
C VAL A 363 14.54 -7.94 18.13
N HIS A 364 15.24 -7.62 17.03
CA HIS A 364 16.37 -6.69 17.05
C HIS A 364 15.94 -5.27 17.46
N TYR A 365 14.85 -4.78 16.90
CA TYR A 365 14.32 -3.45 17.22
C TYR A 365 13.77 -3.37 18.63
N GLY A 366 12.97 -4.36 19.04
CA GLY A 366 12.24 -4.31 20.29
C GLY A 366 11.37 -3.06 20.42
N LYS A 367 10.65 -2.91 21.50
CA LYS A 367 9.76 -1.74 21.74
C LYS A 367 10.50 -0.41 21.71
N GLU A 368 11.67 -0.35 22.34
CA GLU A 368 12.48 0.86 22.41
C GLU A 368 12.91 1.36 21.02
N GLY A 369 13.40 0.47 20.18
CA GLY A 369 13.83 0.82 18.82
C GLY A 369 12.68 1.33 17.97
N TYR A 370 11.52 0.65 18.00
CA TYR A 370 10.33 1.10 17.29
C TYR A 370 9.80 2.46 17.79
N MET A 371 9.71 2.65 19.12
CA MET A 371 9.29 3.91 19.74
C MET A 371 10.22 5.08 19.35
N ASN A 372 11.54 4.87 19.41
CA ASN A 372 12.51 5.88 19.01
C ASN A 372 12.37 6.29 17.54
N ARG A 373 12.11 5.33 16.65
CA ARG A 373 11.85 5.60 15.25
C ARG A 373 10.52 6.33 15.04
N ALA A 374 9.46 5.85 15.67
CA ALA A 374 8.13 6.47 15.57
C ALA A 374 8.16 7.93 16.01
N LYS A 375 8.81 8.22 17.16
CA LYS A 375 8.98 9.58 17.66
C LYS A 375 9.64 10.50 16.63
N LYS A 376 10.76 10.07 16.03
CA LYS A 376 11.45 10.85 14.99
C LYS A 376 10.57 11.10 13.78
N ILE A 377 9.79 10.11 13.33
CA ILE A 377 8.86 10.24 12.20
C ILE A 377 7.75 11.24 12.54
N PHE A 378 7.16 11.14 13.73
CA PHE A 378 6.13 12.08 14.18
C PHE A 378 6.65 13.51 14.30
N ASP A 379 7.87 13.69 14.84
CA ASP A 379 8.52 14.99 14.95
C ASP A 379 8.78 15.62 13.57
N VAL A 380 9.33 14.86 12.61
CA VAL A 380 9.55 15.34 11.23
C VAL A 380 8.23 15.70 10.56
N ASN A 381 7.21 14.85 10.69
CA ASN A 381 5.90 15.12 10.11
C ASN A 381 5.23 16.36 10.72
N ALA A 382 5.35 16.58 12.02
CA ALA A 382 4.84 17.77 12.70
C ALA A 382 5.52 19.05 12.17
N ARG A 383 6.83 19.02 11.97
CA ARG A 383 7.59 20.15 11.36
C ARG A 383 7.13 20.41 9.93
N LEU A 384 6.94 19.39 9.11
CA LEU A 384 6.42 19.53 7.74
C LEU A 384 5.01 20.11 7.71
N LYS A 385 4.12 19.67 8.60
CA LYS A 385 2.78 20.27 8.72
C LYS A 385 2.86 21.76 9.08
N ASN A 386 3.79 22.17 9.94
CA ASN A 386 3.97 23.58 10.27
C ASN A 386 4.50 24.38 9.07
N VAL A 387 5.38 23.83 8.26
CA VAL A 387 5.83 24.46 6.99
C VAL A 387 4.61 24.71 6.07
N VAL A 388 3.74 23.70 5.91
CA VAL A 388 2.54 23.85 5.06
C VAL A 388 1.59 24.89 5.62
N ARG A 389 1.32 24.89 6.94
CA ARG A 389 0.45 25.89 7.61
C ARG A 389 0.95 27.33 7.50
N ALA A 390 2.28 27.52 7.37
CA ALA A 390 2.90 28.82 7.19
C ALA A 390 2.75 29.38 5.76
N ILE A 391 2.23 28.61 4.82
CA ILE A 391 2.00 29.00 3.41
C ILE A 391 0.49 29.15 3.18
N PRO A 392 -0.03 30.41 3.10
CA PRO A 392 -1.48 30.65 3.07
C PRO A 392 -2.22 30.03 1.87
N GLU A 393 -1.49 29.78 0.77
CA GLU A 393 -2.04 29.21 -0.44
C GLU A 393 -2.27 27.68 -0.36
N LEU A 394 -1.73 27.03 0.68
CA LEU A 394 -1.79 25.59 0.85
C LEU A 394 -2.77 25.20 1.96
N LYS A 395 -3.32 24.01 1.83
CA LYS A 395 -4.18 23.37 2.83
C LYS A 395 -3.62 21.99 3.19
N LEU A 396 -3.69 21.66 4.49
CA LEU A 396 -3.53 20.29 4.94
C LEU A 396 -4.84 19.51 4.77
N ILE A 397 -4.74 18.27 4.34
CA ILE A 397 -5.85 17.32 4.35
C ILE A 397 -5.68 16.41 5.56
N GLY A 398 -6.59 16.53 6.52
CA GLY A 398 -6.55 15.78 7.77
C GLY A 398 -5.38 16.14 8.68
N ASP A 399 -5.21 15.39 9.76
CA ASP A 399 -4.14 15.60 10.76
C ASP A 399 -3.43 14.28 11.12
N SER A 400 -2.77 13.68 10.16
CA SER A 400 -2.02 12.44 10.35
C SER A 400 -0.72 12.65 11.14
N LEU A 401 -0.28 11.60 11.86
CA LEU A 401 0.98 11.59 12.61
C LEU A 401 2.20 11.32 11.71
N PHE A 402 2.04 10.75 10.51
CA PHE A 402 3.16 10.28 9.68
C PHE A 402 3.03 10.60 8.19
N ILE A 403 1.93 11.23 7.79
CA ILE A 403 1.67 11.70 6.42
C ILE A 403 1.33 13.18 6.46
N THR A 404 1.94 13.96 5.57
CA THR A 404 1.55 15.34 5.27
C THR A 404 0.89 15.36 3.90
N ALA A 405 -0.45 15.46 3.86
CA ALA A 405 -1.22 15.58 2.62
C ALA A 405 -1.57 17.04 2.35
N ILE A 406 -1.31 17.50 1.12
CA ILE A 406 -1.29 18.93 0.74
C ILE A 406 -2.22 19.18 -0.44
N SER A 407 -3.09 20.17 -0.34
CA SER A 407 -3.98 20.65 -1.38
C SER A 407 -3.94 22.19 -1.49
N SER A 408 -4.65 22.75 -2.46
CA SER A 408 -4.86 24.19 -2.62
C SER A 408 -6.21 24.46 -3.28
N ASP A 409 -6.88 25.55 -2.86
CA ASP A 409 -8.08 26.06 -3.54
C ASP A 409 -7.75 27.16 -4.55
N LEU A 410 -6.52 27.68 -4.56
CA LEU A 410 -6.15 28.84 -5.36
C LEU A 410 -5.60 28.46 -6.73
N PHE A 411 -5.03 27.26 -6.86
CA PHE A 411 -4.46 26.75 -8.09
C PHE A 411 -4.46 25.22 -8.11
N ASN A 412 -4.26 24.63 -9.28
CA ASN A 412 -4.11 23.18 -9.35
C ASN A 412 -2.80 22.73 -8.66
N ILE A 413 -2.95 22.01 -7.56
CA ILE A 413 -1.84 21.57 -6.69
C ILE A 413 -0.78 20.73 -7.44
N TYR A 414 -1.14 20.11 -8.54
CA TYR A 414 -0.21 19.33 -9.32
C TYR A 414 0.87 20.17 -10.03
N HIS A 415 0.67 21.49 -10.23
CA HIS A 415 1.74 22.38 -10.65
C HIS A 415 2.86 22.48 -9.61
N VAL A 416 2.49 22.47 -8.31
CA VAL A 416 3.47 22.39 -7.22
C VAL A 416 4.24 21.07 -7.31
N ASN A 417 3.55 19.95 -7.50
CA ASN A 417 4.20 18.64 -7.68
C ASN A 417 5.11 18.60 -8.92
N ASP A 418 4.72 19.26 -10.02
CA ASP A 418 5.55 19.38 -11.23
C ASP A 418 6.88 20.07 -10.94
N TYR A 419 6.85 21.18 -10.19
CA TYR A 419 8.07 21.89 -9.80
C TYR A 419 8.93 21.05 -8.86
N LEU A 420 8.32 20.46 -7.82
CA LEU A 420 9.02 19.60 -6.86
C LEU A 420 9.74 18.44 -7.55
N LYS A 421 9.15 17.86 -8.60
CA LYS A 421 9.82 16.84 -9.43
C LYS A 421 11.11 17.35 -10.08
N THR A 422 11.18 18.61 -10.48
CA THR A 422 12.40 19.19 -11.04
C THR A 422 13.54 19.31 -10.03
N LYS A 423 13.18 19.30 -8.72
CA LYS A 423 14.09 19.32 -7.58
C LYS A 423 14.41 17.94 -7.01
N GLY A 424 13.94 16.89 -7.71
CA GLY A 424 14.18 15.50 -7.34
C GLY A 424 13.16 14.91 -6.33
N TRP A 425 12.16 15.68 -5.92
CA TRP A 425 11.10 15.16 -5.05
C TRP A 425 10.15 14.25 -5.80
N ARG A 426 9.71 13.19 -5.16
CA ARG A 426 8.74 12.21 -5.67
C ARG A 426 7.58 12.07 -4.67
N MET A 427 6.60 12.97 -4.80
CA MET A 427 5.37 12.93 -4.01
C MET A 427 4.34 12.04 -4.69
N ASN A 428 3.39 11.50 -3.92
CA ASN A 428 2.28 10.69 -4.44
C ASN A 428 1.06 11.58 -4.67
N GLY A 429 0.64 11.73 -5.93
CA GLY A 429 -0.55 12.47 -6.30
C GLY A 429 -1.83 11.74 -5.88
N GLN A 430 -2.86 12.51 -5.51
CA GLN A 430 -4.16 12.06 -5.03
C GLN A 430 -5.28 12.78 -5.77
N GLN A 431 -6.47 12.21 -5.74
CA GLN A 431 -7.69 12.80 -6.34
C GLN A 431 -8.84 12.77 -5.33
N HIS A 432 -9.82 13.65 -5.52
CA HIS A 432 -11.01 13.75 -4.69
C HIS A 432 -10.74 14.06 -3.20
N PRO A 433 -10.08 15.21 -2.90
CA PRO A 433 -9.69 16.32 -3.77
C PRO A 433 -8.32 16.13 -4.42
N ASN A 434 -8.00 16.98 -5.41
CA ASN A 434 -6.66 17.06 -5.97
C ASN A 434 -5.66 17.43 -4.88
N ALA A 435 -4.70 16.55 -4.63
CA ALA A 435 -3.69 16.69 -3.59
C ALA A 435 -2.42 15.91 -3.95
N PHE A 436 -1.40 16.05 -3.15
CA PHE A 436 -0.31 15.10 -3.05
C PHE A 436 0.08 14.90 -1.59
N HIS A 437 0.67 13.76 -1.28
CA HIS A 437 1.15 13.53 0.07
C HIS A 437 2.65 13.23 0.14
N PHE A 438 3.22 13.56 1.31
CA PHE A 438 4.54 13.15 1.75
C PHE A 438 4.39 12.19 2.94
N CYS A 439 4.59 10.90 2.69
CA CYS A 439 4.61 9.85 3.71
C CYS A 439 6.04 9.76 4.26
N ILE A 440 6.19 10.03 5.57
CA ILE A 440 7.49 10.13 6.25
C ILE A 440 7.96 8.74 6.69
N THR A 441 9.18 8.41 6.31
CA THR A 441 9.81 7.11 6.57
C THR A 441 11.26 7.29 7.07
N GLY A 442 12.02 6.22 7.19
CA GLY A 442 13.41 6.26 7.67
C GLY A 442 14.32 7.26 6.93
N PRO A 443 14.34 7.29 5.60
CA PRO A 443 15.19 8.23 4.88
C PRO A 443 14.96 9.71 5.22
N GLN A 444 13.74 10.11 5.58
CA GLN A 444 13.46 11.48 5.99
C GLN A 444 13.97 11.81 7.40
N VAL A 445 14.05 10.82 8.28
CA VAL A 445 14.53 11.02 9.66
C VAL A 445 16.04 10.83 9.82
N THR A 446 16.72 10.30 8.80
CA THR A 446 18.18 10.13 8.76
C THR A 446 18.91 11.19 7.93
N ASN A 447 18.17 12.01 7.17
CA ASN A 447 18.74 13.12 6.38
C ASN A 447 18.47 14.46 7.08
N ASP A 448 19.48 14.96 7.78
CA ASP A 448 19.43 16.28 8.39
C ASP A 448 19.16 17.37 7.33
N GLY A 449 18.33 18.36 7.69
CA GLY A 449 17.97 19.47 6.78
C GLY A 449 16.90 19.12 5.73
N ILE A 450 16.30 17.92 5.76
CA ILE A 450 15.28 17.52 4.77
C ILE A 450 14.03 18.41 4.83
N VAL A 451 13.62 18.85 6.03
CA VAL A 451 12.45 19.71 6.24
C VAL A 451 12.73 21.10 5.67
N GLU A 452 13.90 21.67 5.95
CA GLU A 452 14.34 22.98 5.43
C GLU A 452 14.47 22.97 3.90
N SER A 453 15.04 21.89 3.34
CA SER A 453 15.11 21.70 1.90
C SER A 453 13.74 21.61 1.25
N PHE A 454 12.80 20.88 1.90
CA PHE A 454 11.42 20.78 1.42
C PHE A 454 10.70 22.14 1.52
N GLU A 455 10.85 22.87 2.62
CA GLU A 455 10.27 24.19 2.81
C GLU A 455 10.71 25.17 1.71
N GLN A 456 12.01 25.23 1.43
CA GLN A 456 12.56 26.09 0.39
C GLN A 456 11.98 25.74 -0.99
N ASP A 457 12.01 24.45 -1.35
CA ASP A 457 11.52 23.98 -2.65
C ASP A 457 9.99 24.11 -2.75
N LEU A 458 9.24 23.91 -1.64
CA LEU A 458 7.79 24.07 -1.61
C LEU A 458 7.35 25.52 -1.81
N LYS A 459 8.01 26.49 -1.15
CA LYS A 459 7.75 27.92 -1.35
C LYS A 459 7.99 28.34 -2.81
N ALA A 460 9.10 27.92 -3.40
CA ALA A 460 9.39 28.18 -4.82
C ALA A 460 8.37 27.49 -5.74
N ALA A 461 7.90 26.29 -5.40
CA ALA A 461 6.88 25.55 -6.15
C ALA A 461 5.52 26.25 -6.11
N VAL A 462 5.15 26.88 -4.99
CA VAL A 462 3.91 27.67 -4.88
C VAL A 462 3.99 28.90 -5.78
N GLU A 463 5.09 29.66 -5.76
CA GLU A 463 5.27 30.80 -6.66
C GLU A 463 5.25 30.39 -8.14
N TYR A 464 5.84 29.25 -8.47
CA TYR A 464 5.71 28.66 -9.79
C TYR A 464 4.26 28.35 -10.15
N ALA A 465 3.51 27.73 -9.25
CA ALA A 465 2.13 27.31 -9.50
C ALA A 465 1.17 28.48 -9.74
N LYS A 466 1.36 29.61 -9.03
CA LYS A 466 0.52 30.84 -9.16
C LYS A 466 0.50 31.42 -10.57
N VAL A 467 1.57 31.25 -11.34
CA VAL A 467 1.68 31.84 -12.67
C VAL A 467 1.44 30.85 -13.81
N GLN A 468 1.17 29.58 -13.49
CA GLN A 468 0.96 28.58 -14.52
C GLN A 468 -0.43 28.75 -15.16
N LYS A 469 -0.43 28.64 -16.50
CA LYS A 469 -1.64 28.60 -17.30
C LYS A 469 -1.74 27.24 -18.01
N GLY A 470 -2.89 26.60 -17.95
CA GLY A 470 -3.11 25.28 -18.55
C GLY A 470 -2.93 24.13 -17.53
N ASP A 471 -2.85 22.92 -18.06
CA ASP A 471 -2.90 21.74 -17.22
C ASP A 471 -1.50 21.33 -16.73
N PRO A 472 -1.38 20.80 -15.50
CA PRO A 472 -0.13 20.29 -14.96
C PRO A 472 0.34 19.03 -15.71
N LYS A 473 1.62 18.71 -15.54
CA LYS A 473 2.24 17.48 -16.07
C LYS A 473 2.07 16.29 -15.12
N SER A 474 1.74 16.56 -13.85
CA SER A 474 1.44 15.58 -12.82
C SER A 474 -0.06 15.45 -12.63
N ALA A 475 -0.51 14.30 -12.15
CA ALA A 475 -1.85 14.09 -11.63
C ALA A 475 -1.88 12.88 -10.68
N ALA A 476 -3.05 12.50 -10.19
CA ALA A 476 -3.22 11.35 -9.35
C ALA A 476 -3.08 10.05 -10.14
N MET A 477 -2.00 9.33 -9.90
CA MET A 477 -1.88 7.93 -10.30
C MET A 477 -1.14 7.20 -9.18
N TYR A 478 -1.65 6.07 -8.73
CA TYR A 478 -0.97 5.24 -7.75
C TYR A 478 0.40 4.83 -8.34
N GLY A 479 1.47 5.45 -7.83
CA GLY A 479 2.81 5.28 -8.38
C GLY A 479 3.12 6.06 -9.66
N GLY A 480 2.27 6.96 -10.13
CA GLY A 480 2.48 7.72 -11.37
C GLY A 480 1.78 9.08 -11.42
N ALA A 481 1.74 9.71 -12.59
CA ALA A 481 1.15 11.02 -12.82
C ALA A 481 0.31 11.02 -14.10
N GLY A 482 -0.85 11.64 -14.09
CA GLY A 482 -1.77 11.72 -15.24
C GLY A 482 -2.59 13.02 -15.26
N ARG A 483 -3.29 13.29 -16.32
CA ARG A 483 -4.17 14.42 -16.57
C ARG A 483 -5.64 14.04 -16.44
N GLU A 484 -6.55 15.01 -16.38
CA GLU A 484 -7.96 14.77 -16.69
C GLU A 484 -8.07 14.20 -18.11
N ILE A 485 -8.25 12.91 -18.18
CA ILE A 485 -8.47 12.14 -19.40
C ILE A 485 -9.95 11.76 -19.40
N ASP A 486 -10.52 11.63 -20.60
CA ASP A 486 -11.87 11.08 -20.72
C ASP A 486 -11.97 9.79 -19.89
N PRO A 487 -12.91 9.67 -18.94
CA PRO A 487 -13.02 8.49 -18.08
C PRO A 487 -13.06 7.16 -18.84
N SER A 488 -13.60 7.16 -20.08
CA SER A 488 -13.65 5.97 -20.94
C SER A 488 -12.28 5.51 -21.45
N MET A 489 -11.22 6.32 -21.27
CA MET A 489 -9.86 5.99 -21.68
C MET A 489 -8.97 5.48 -20.53
N TYR A 490 -9.38 5.67 -19.24
CA TYR A 490 -8.51 5.28 -18.13
C TYR A 490 -8.18 3.78 -18.14
N MET A 491 -9.18 2.93 -18.18
CA MET A 491 -8.94 1.47 -18.18
C MET A 491 -8.20 0.99 -19.44
N PRO A 492 -8.59 1.37 -20.67
CA PRO A 492 -7.80 1.04 -21.86
C PRO A 492 -6.34 1.45 -21.76
N MET A 493 -6.03 2.62 -21.19
CA MET A 493 -4.66 3.10 -21.04
C MET A 493 -3.88 2.33 -19.98
N LEU A 494 -4.50 2.02 -18.85
CA LEU A 494 -3.86 1.22 -17.80
C LEU A 494 -3.55 -0.19 -18.30
N ILE A 495 -4.47 -0.80 -19.05
CA ILE A 495 -4.27 -2.11 -19.67
C ILE A 495 -3.13 -2.03 -20.68
N ALA A 496 -3.16 -1.04 -21.60
CA ALA A 496 -2.11 -0.86 -22.60
C ALA A 496 -0.72 -0.65 -21.98
N TYR A 497 -0.64 0.16 -20.91
CA TYR A 497 0.60 0.37 -20.18
C TYR A 497 1.10 -0.94 -19.54
N THR A 498 0.20 -1.69 -18.91
CA THR A 498 0.53 -2.97 -18.28
C THR A 498 0.99 -3.99 -19.33
N ASP A 499 0.27 -4.11 -20.44
CA ASP A 499 0.64 -4.99 -21.55
C ASP A 499 2.02 -4.68 -22.11
N VAL A 500 2.33 -3.39 -22.29
CA VAL A 500 3.64 -2.95 -22.81
C VAL A 500 4.76 -3.22 -21.80
N THR A 501 4.53 -2.91 -20.51
CA THR A 501 5.58 -3.08 -19.47
C THR A 501 5.81 -4.53 -19.06
N GLN A 502 4.80 -5.41 -19.25
CA GLN A 502 4.88 -6.85 -18.97
C GLN A 502 5.10 -7.69 -20.22
N SER A 503 5.29 -7.07 -21.39
CA SER A 503 5.65 -7.81 -22.60
C SER A 503 7.08 -8.37 -22.50
N THR A 504 7.40 -9.34 -23.40
CA THR A 504 8.78 -9.81 -23.54
C THR A 504 9.70 -8.64 -23.87
N TYR A 505 10.68 -8.41 -23.03
CA TYR A 505 11.53 -7.22 -22.99
C TYR A 505 12.63 -7.24 -24.06
N PRO A 506 12.93 -6.12 -24.75
CA PRO A 506 11.99 -5.15 -25.25
C PRO A 506 11.21 -5.77 -26.40
N PHE A 507 10.03 -5.30 -26.71
CA PHE A 507 9.22 -5.88 -27.80
C PHE A 507 9.78 -5.60 -29.19
#